data_c7aa9ca6f97ef52674d83f3ee0ff54b4
#
_entry.id   c7aa9ca6f97ef52674d83f3ee0ff54b4
#
_cell.length_a   1.000
_cell.length_b   1.000
_cell.length_c   1.000
_cell.angle_alpha   90.00
_cell.angle_beta   90.00
_cell.angle_gamma   90.00
#
_symmetry.space_group_name_H-M   'P 1'
#
loop_
_entity.id
_entity.type
_entity.pdbx_description
1 polymer ?
#
loop_
_entity_poly.entity_id
_entity_poly.type
_entity_poly.pdbx_seq_one_letter_code
_entity_poly.pdbx_strand_id
1 'polypeptide(L)'
;MKKIIAAVFIVIFSAMLLGGCSAPKIETEKIVSADKVDYLNARSYSDGLAAVKTDKGWGFIDTDGNFAIEPKFEAVGAFSEGLCSAIVSSGEKWGYIDKNGNTVIDGAYTAAAEFSDGFALVKEGNYYKFIDTKGNVLEVTVPAKTAEDGTVTETKTVTTFDDASSFADGFARVEIDDANAYINTKGEVIASGFLTSNDFSEGLCAVNFKVGDDDLNGYIGEDGKTVIEPKFFDTGSFTEGFAPYKEKISGGTTSAEGVSTGAVYLWGYINTKGETVISANYDNVYGFKNGLSRVSENVATTVYDYSFIDTIGKTVTKSLYRFAYDMTADGLARVARTEEKKTVWGFIDKNGAEFIELKYDNAKDFAEGFAPVCIGEKWGIIDTHGNLVVEAKFDGMETTADGHFLVKYGNKYGFLKIR
;
A
#
# COMPACT_ATOMS: atom_id res chain seq x y z
N MET A 1 -38.56 -12.66 -28.74
CA MET A 1 -37.33 -12.64 -27.91
C MET A 1 -36.15 -12.67 -28.88
N LYS A 2 -35.64 -11.50 -29.21
CA LYS A 2 -34.52 -11.35 -30.17
C LYS A 2 -33.23 -11.27 -29.39
N LYS A 3 -32.35 -12.25 -29.57
CA LYS A 3 -30.95 -12.21 -29.07
C LYS A 3 -30.21 -11.15 -29.91
N ILE A 4 -29.74 -10.10 -29.28
CA ILE A 4 -28.83 -9.14 -29.87
C ILE A 4 -27.42 -9.70 -29.67
N ILE A 5 -26.85 -10.23 -30.75
CA ILE A 5 -25.44 -10.60 -30.82
C ILE A 5 -24.70 -9.29 -31.16
N ALA A 6 -23.99 -8.74 -30.18
CA ALA A 6 -23.05 -7.64 -30.42
C ALA A 6 -21.75 -8.23 -30.95
N ALA A 7 -21.53 -8.17 -32.26
CA ALA A 7 -20.25 -8.51 -32.86
C ALA A 7 -19.24 -7.38 -32.55
N VAL A 8 -18.18 -7.71 -31.83
CA VAL A 8 -17.04 -6.81 -31.60
C VAL A 8 -16.19 -6.81 -32.88
N PHE A 9 -16.25 -5.75 -33.65
CA PHE A 9 -15.34 -5.53 -34.77
C PHE A 9 -14.01 -4.99 -34.24
N ILE A 10 -12.96 -5.79 -34.40
CA ILE A 10 -11.57 -5.33 -34.20
C ILE A 10 -11.16 -4.63 -35.48
N VAL A 11 -11.00 -3.30 -35.44
CA VAL A 11 -10.38 -2.55 -36.51
C VAL A 11 -8.87 -2.50 -36.29
N ILE A 12 -8.14 -3.28 -37.10
CA ILE A 12 -6.68 -3.20 -37.16
C ILE A 12 -6.32 -2.01 -38.07
N PHE A 13 -5.76 -0.94 -37.50
CA PHE A 13 -5.10 0.10 -38.26
C PHE A 13 -3.69 -0.35 -38.62
N SER A 14 -3.47 -0.76 -39.85
CA SER A 14 -2.15 -0.98 -40.43
C SER A 14 -1.54 0.36 -40.84
N ALA A 15 -0.60 0.88 -40.02
CA ALA A 15 0.30 1.95 -40.45
C ALA A 15 1.47 1.32 -41.21
N MET A 16 1.66 1.73 -42.45
CA MET A 16 2.76 1.28 -43.33
C MET A 16 4.12 1.74 -42.80
N LEU A 17 5.02 0.82 -42.85
CA LEU A 17 6.43 0.84 -42.49
C LEU A 17 7.31 1.77 -43.34
N LEU A 18 8.27 2.38 -42.67
CA LEU A 18 9.63 2.50 -43.18
C LEU A 18 10.62 2.25 -42.04
N GLY A 19 11.34 1.11 -42.15
CA GLY A 19 12.65 0.89 -41.50
C GLY A 19 12.71 0.26 -40.10
N GLY A 20 12.56 -1.05 -39.99
CA GLY A 20 13.45 -1.91 -39.26
C GLY A 20 13.60 -1.76 -37.72
N CYS A 21 12.56 -2.10 -36.96
CA CYS A 21 12.64 -2.88 -35.72
C CYS A 21 11.22 -3.40 -35.49
N SER A 22 11.03 -4.70 -35.57
CA SER A 22 9.73 -5.32 -35.33
C SER A 22 9.39 -5.15 -33.86
N ALA A 23 8.41 -4.28 -33.59
CA ALA A 23 7.72 -4.30 -32.29
C ALA A 23 7.15 -5.71 -32.07
N PRO A 24 7.23 -6.27 -30.85
CA PRO A 24 6.62 -7.56 -30.56
C PRO A 24 5.14 -7.46 -30.93
N LYS A 25 4.66 -8.40 -31.76
CA LYS A 25 3.22 -8.58 -31.97
C LYS A 25 2.61 -8.92 -30.62
N ILE A 26 1.89 -7.97 -30.04
CA ILE A 26 1.02 -8.25 -28.92
C ILE A 26 -0.11 -9.08 -29.50
N GLU A 27 -0.07 -10.40 -29.27
CA GLU A 27 -1.22 -11.25 -29.51
C GLU A 27 -2.29 -10.88 -28.48
N THR A 28 -3.27 -10.08 -28.88
CA THR A 28 -4.48 -9.81 -28.13
C THR A 28 -5.32 -11.08 -28.06
N GLU A 29 -4.93 -12.05 -27.26
CA GLU A 29 -5.74 -13.21 -27.00
C GLU A 29 -5.90 -13.48 -25.51
N LYS A 30 -7.12 -13.41 -25.19
CA LYS A 30 -7.98 -13.73 -24.07
C LYS A 30 -8.21 -12.58 -23.11
N ILE A 31 -9.15 -11.72 -23.51
CA ILE A 31 -10.15 -11.24 -22.56
C ILE A 31 -10.65 -12.50 -21.89
N VAL A 32 -10.33 -12.74 -20.60
CA VAL A 32 -11.02 -13.74 -19.80
C VAL A 32 -12.44 -13.25 -19.73
N SER A 33 -13.15 -13.65 -20.75
CA SER A 33 -14.47 -13.35 -21.27
C SER A 33 -15.10 -12.08 -20.70
N ALA A 34 -15.13 -11.01 -21.51
CA ALA A 34 -16.15 -9.97 -21.39
C ALA A 34 -17.58 -10.57 -21.35
N ASP A 35 -17.76 -11.83 -21.74
CA ASP A 35 -19.00 -12.59 -21.69
C ASP A 35 -19.34 -13.08 -20.25
N LYS A 36 -18.41 -12.93 -19.28
CA LYS A 36 -18.65 -13.24 -17.87
C LYS A 36 -18.46 -12.01 -16.95
N VAL A 37 -18.54 -10.79 -17.45
CA VAL A 37 -18.69 -9.60 -16.61
C VAL A 37 -20.12 -9.60 -16.05
N ASP A 38 -20.36 -10.41 -15.04
CA ASP A 38 -21.70 -10.55 -14.45
C ASP A 38 -21.68 -10.60 -12.92
N TYR A 39 -20.52 -10.29 -12.32
CA TYR A 39 -20.41 -10.24 -10.88
C TYR A 39 -21.02 -8.95 -10.32
N LEU A 40 -21.74 -9.07 -9.21
CA LEU A 40 -22.30 -7.92 -8.49
C LEU A 40 -21.21 -7.10 -7.81
N ASN A 41 -20.10 -7.74 -7.46
CA ASN A 41 -18.87 -7.13 -6.93
C ASN A 41 -17.71 -8.07 -7.18
N ALA A 42 -16.48 -7.55 -7.14
CA ALA A 42 -15.27 -8.35 -7.23
C ALA A 42 -14.11 -7.64 -6.51
N ARG A 43 -13.11 -8.41 -6.10
CA ARG A 43 -11.86 -7.92 -5.50
C ARG A 43 -10.67 -8.43 -6.28
N SER A 44 -9.54 -7.76 -6.14
CA SER A 44 -8.28 -8.12 -6.77
C SER A 44 -7.88 -9.56 -6.49
N TYR A 45 -7.10 -10.15 -7.40
CA TYR A 45 -6.44 -11.42 -7.15
C TYR A 45 -5.49 -11.32 -5.96
N SER A 46 -5.50 -12.35 -5.15
CA SER A 46 -4.55 -12.57 -4.07
C SER A 46 -4.35 -14.07 -3.92
N ASP A 47 -3.09 -14.48 -3.80
CA ASP A 47 -2.71 -15.90 -3.65
C ASP A 47 -3.30 -16.82 -4.75
N GLY A 48 -3.47 -16.24 -5.99
CA GLY A 48 -3.96 -16.91 -7.19
C GLY A 48 -5.48 -17.00 -7.32
N LEU A 49 -6.25 -16.43 -6.40
CA LEU A 49 -7.72 -16.42 -6.42
C LEU A 49 -8.27 -14.99 -6.30
N ALA A 50 -9.38 -14.71 -6.99
CA ALA A 50 -10.12 -13.46 -6.88
C ALA A 50 -11.51 -13.70 -6.28
N ALA A 51 -11.86 -12.89 -5.27
CA ALA A 51 -13.21 -12.95 -4.71
C ALA A 51 -14.21 -12.29 -5.66
N VAL A 52 -15.33 -12.99 -5.94
CA VAL A 52 -16.43 -12.51 -6.77
C VAL A 52 -17.76 -12.70 -6.08
N LYS A 53 -18.64 -11.71 -6.21
CA LYS A 53 -19.98 -11.73 -5.63
C LYS A 53 -21.05 -11.99 -6.69
N THR A 54 -21.91 -12.93 -6.42
CA THR A 54 -23.12 -13.20 -7.21
C THR A 54 -24.38 -13.00 -6.35
N ASP A 55 -25.56 -13.27 -6.88
CA ASP A 55 -26.80 -13.34 -6.12
C ASP A 55 -26.82 -14.41 -5.01
N LYS A 56 -25.94 -15.41 -5.12
CA LYS A 56 -25.80 -16.51 -4.13
C LYS A 56 -24.79 -16.19 -3.02
N GLY A 57 -24.10 -15.05 -3.11
CA GLY A 57 -23.04 -14.65 -2.16
C GLY A 57 -21.67 -14.54 -2.80
N TRP A 58 -20.63 -14.55 -1.97
CA TRP A 58 -19.24 -14.52 -2.40
C TRP A 58 -18.71 -15.93 -2.69
N GLY A 59 -17.94 -16.06 -3.76
CA GLY A 59 -17.15 -17.21 -4.14
C GLY A 59 -15.79 -16.76 -4.65
N PHE A 60 -15.02 -17.68 -5.19
CA PHE A 60 -13.69 -17.35 -5.72
C PHE A 60 -13.47 -17.96 -7.09
N ILE A 61 -12.81 -17.23 -7.96
CA ILE A 61 -12.38 -17.68 -9.28
C ILE A 61 -10.86 -17.80 -9.33
N ASP A 62 -10.38 -18.73 -10.14
CA ASP A 62 -8.98 -18.89 -10.49
C ASP A 62 -8.54 -17.86 -11.58
N THR A 63 -7.25 -17.87 -11.94
CA THR A 63 -6.68 -16.98 -12.97
C THR A 63 -7.17 -17.27 -14.39
N ASP A 64 -7.88 -18.37 -14.62
CA ASP A 64 -8.55 -18.70 -15.88
C ASP A 64 -10.04 -18.30 -15.86
N GLY A 65 -10.53 -17.75 -14.75
CA GLY A 65 -11.91 -17.28 -14.54
C GLY A 65 -12.91 -18.38 -14.22
N ASN A 66 -12.46 -19.57 -13.84
CA ASN A 66 -13.33 -20.66 -13.39
C ASN A 66 -13.57 -20.55 -11.88
N PHE A 67 -14.77 -20.94 -11.41
CA PHE A 67 -15.01 -21.04 -9.99
C PHE A 67 -14.09 -22.11 -9.37
N ALA A 68 -13.15 -21.67 -8.53
CA ALA A 68 -12.41 -22.53 -7.62
C ALA A 68 -13.25 -22.82 -6.36
N ILE A 69 -14.04 -21.82 -5.94
CA ILE A 69 -14.97 -21.96 -4.82
C ILE A 69 -16.32 -21.36 -5.25
N GLU A 70 -17.35 -22.19 -5.30
CA GLU A 70 -18.70 -21.75 -5.66
C GLU A 70 -19.23 -20.67 -4.68
N PRO A 71 -19.99 -19.67 -5.17
CA PRO A 71 -20.56 -18.61 -4.35
C PRO A 71 -21.49 -19.16 -3.26
N LYS A 72 -21.13 -18.92 -2.00
CA LYS A 72 -21.89 -19.37 -0.83
C LYS A 72 -21.67 -18.54 0.44
N PHE A 73 -20.63 -17.69 0.48
CA PHE A 73 -20.28 -16.95 1.68
C PHE A 73 -20.97 -15.59 1.73
N GLU A 74 -21.34 -15.16 2.93
CA GLU A 74 -21.93 -13.84 3.15
C GLU A 74 -20.88 -12.72 2.98
N ALA A 75 -19.70 -12.92 3.53
CA ALA A 75 -18.53 -12.04 3.39
C ALA A 75 -17.24 -12.86 3.37
N VAL A 76 -16.23 -12.31 2.68
CA VAL A 76 -14.90 -12.90 2.57
C VAL A 76 -13.84 -11.80 2.62
N GLY A 77 -12.62 -12.14 3.04
CA GLY A 77 -11.40 -11.34 2.84
C GLY A 77 -10.71 -11.65 1.51
N ALA A 78 -9.39 -11.53 1.50
CA ALA A 78 -8.52 -12.04 0.46
C ALA A 78 -7.77 -13.27 0.97
N PHE A 79 -7.30 -14.12 0.04
CA PHE A 79 -6.39 -15.20 0.40
C PHE A 79 -5.00 -14.67 0.71
N SER A 80 -4.44 -15.12 1.80
CA SER A 80 -3.04 -14.90 2.17
C SER A 80 -2.53 -16.14 2.89
N GLU A 81 -1.32 -16.59 2.55
CA GLU A 81 -0.70 -17.79 3.11
C GLU A 81 -1.61 -19.04 3.04
N GLY A 82 -2.41 -19.12 1.96
CA GLY A 82 -3.31 -20.24 1.70
C GLY A 82 -4.65 -20.23 2.43
N LEU A 83 -4.92 -19.24 3.28
CA LEU A 83 -6.16 -19.08 4.03
C LEU A 83 -6.84 -17.75 3.71
N CYS A 84 -8.16 -17.73 3.84
CA CYS A 84 -8.98 -16.54 3.64
C CYS A 84 -9.97 -16.38 4.78
N SER A 85 -10.08 -15.19 5.35
CA SER A 85 -11.14 -14.90 6.31
C SER A 85 -12.51 -14.92 5.63
N ALA A 86 -13.49 -15.58 6.25
CA ALA A 86 -14.84 -15.69 5.71
C ALA A 86 -15.87 -15.75 6.86
N ILE A 87 -17.09 -15.26 6.59
CA ILE A 87 -18.24 -15.57 7.45
C ILE A 87 -18.72 -16.95 7.03
N VAL A 88 -18.33 -17.96 7.84
CA VAL A 88 -18.50 -19.40 7.54
C VAL A 88 -19.80 -19.99 8.07
N SER A 89 -20.54 -19.25 8.90
CA SER A 89 -21.81 -19.71 9.49
C SER A 89 -22.81 -18.56 9.62
N SER A 90 -24.09 -18.88 9.79
CA SER A 90 -25.20 -17.92 9.94
C SER A 90 -25.15 -17.03 11.20
N GLY A 91 -23.99 -16.90 11.84
CA GLY A 91 -23.80 -16.17 13.10
C GLY A 91 -23.00 -14.89 13.00
N GLU A 92 -22.79 -14.32 11.83
CA GLU A 92 -22.02 -13.07 11.60
C GLU A 92 -20.59 -13.10 12.15
N LYS A 93 -20.02 -14.29 12.35
CA LYS A 93 -18.68 -14.48 12.90
C LYS A 93 -17.70 -14.88 11.81
N TRP A 94 -16.53 -14.26 11.86
CA TRP A 94 -15.41 -14.56 10.99
C TRP A 94 -14.67 -15.81 11.46
N GLY A 95 -14.33 -16.67 10.52
CA GLY A 95 -13.40 -17.78 10.62
C GLY A 95 -12.51 -17.79 9.40
N TYR A 96 -11.88 -18.93 9.10
CA TYR A 96 -10.99 -19.04 7.93
C TYR A 96 -11.27 -20.29 7.13
N ILE A 97 -11.15 -20.16 5.80
CA ILE A 97 -11.32 -21.22 4.82
C ILE A 97 -10.02 -21.46 4.05
N ASP A 98 -9.84 -22.69 3.55
CA ASP A 98 -8.78 -23.05 2.61
C ASP A 98 -9.15 -22.70 1.15
N LYS A 99 -8.22 -22.91 0.21
CA LYS A 99 -8.43 -22.69 -1.23
C LYS A 99 -9.46 -23.62 -1.89
N ASN A 100 -9.95 -24.64 -1.18
CA ASN A 100 -11.04 -25.50 -1.60
C ASN A 100 -12.40 -25.04 -1.02
N GLY A 101 -12.42 -24.01 -0.19
CA GLY A 101 -13.61 -23.50 0.49
C GLY A 101 -14.05 -24.34 1.69
N ASN A 102 -13.14 -25.16 2.25
CA ASN A 102 -13.38 -25.88 3.50
C ASN A 102 -13.04 -24.97 4.69
N THR A 103 -13.85 -25.02 5.74
CA THR A 103 -13.55 -24.33 6.99
C THR A 103 -12.35 -24.98 7.67
N VAL A 104 -11.31 -24.17 7.97
CA VAL A 104 -10.11 -24.55 8.70
C VAL A 104 -10.18 -24.05 10.14
N ILE A 105 -10.68 -22.82 10.31
CA ILE A 105 -10.86 -22.21 11.63
C ILE A 105 -12.33 -21.76 11.70
N ASP A 106 -13.04 -22.28 12.70
CA ASP A 106 -14.46 -22.01 12.89
C ASP A 106 -14.73 -20.53 13.17
N GLY A 107 -15.93 -20.07 12.80
CA GLY A 107 -16.36 -18.69 13.01
C GLY A 107 -16.53 -18.35 14.50
N ALA A 108 -15.58 -17.59 15.05
CA ALA A 108 -15.57 -17.15 16.44
C ALA A 108 -15.34 -15.64 16.60
N TYR A 109 -14.80 -14.96 15.59
CA TYR A 109 -14.25 -13.62 15.70
C TYR A 109 -15.21 -12.55 15.20
N THR A 110 -15.15 -11.36 15.80
CA THR A 110 -15.89 -10.16 15.34
C THR A 110 -15.17 -9.46 14.20
N ALA A 111 -13.85 -9.63 14.09
CA ALA A 111 -13.02 -9.23 12.96
C ALA A 111 -11.89 -10.22 12.76
N ALA A 112 -11.44 -10.39 11.52
CA ALA A 112 -10.36 -11.30 11.14
C ALA A 112 -9.56 -10.70 9.99
N ALA A 113 -8.28 -10.42 10.23
CA ALA A 113 -7.36 -9.93 9.22
C ALA A 113 -6.81 -11.06 8.34
N GLU A 114 -6.09 -10.72 7.29
CA GLU A 114 -5.33 -11.67 6.49
C GLU A 114 -4.15 -12.24 7.29
N PHE A 115 -3.70 -13.44 6.94
CA PHE A 115 -2.47 -14.01 7.51
C PHE A 115 -1.25 -13.27 7.00
N SER A 116 -0.30 -13.02 7.89
CA SER A 116 1.02 -12.47 7.58
C SER A 116 2.02 -13.02 8.58
N ASP A 117 3.20 -13.46 8.11
CA ASP A 117 4.26 -14.08 8.92
C ASP A 117 3.78 -15.28 9.78
N GLY A 118 2.82 -16.04 9.24
CA GLY A 118 2.25 -17.22 9.89
C GLY A 118 1.14 -16.94 10.91
N PHE A 119 0.74 -15.68 11.11
CA PHE A 119 -0.29 -15.29 12.08
C PHE A 119 -1.35 -14.37 11.46
N ALA A 120 -2.57 -14.48 11.97
CA ALA A 120 -3.64 -13.54 11.70
C ALA A 120 -4.02 -12.78 12.96
N LEU A 121 -4.23 -11.46 12.82
CA LEU A 121 -4.81 -10.64 13.86
C LEU A 121 -6.32 -10.80 13.84
N VAL A 122 -6.89 -11.27 14.94
CA VAL A 122 -8.34 -11.48 15.11
C VAL A 122 -8.87 -10.70 16.30
N LYS A 123 -10.16 -10.35 16.27
CA LYS A 123 -10.83 -9.68 17.38
C LYS A 123 -11.90 -10.58 17.97
N GLU A 124 -11.82 -10.82 19.28
CA GLU A 124 -12.85 -11.55 20.04
C GLU A 124 -13.37 -10.64 21.16
N GLY A 125 -14.64 -10.27 21.09
CA GLY A 125 -15.18 -9.23 21.96
C GLY A 125 -14.50 -7.88 21.71
N ASN A 126 -13.87 -7.33 22.74
CA ASN A 126 -13.14 -6.05 22.66
C ASN A 126 -11.64 -6.22 22.42
N TYR A 127 -11.11 -7.43 22.51
CA TYR A 127 -9.69 -7.70 22.54
C TYR A 127 -9.17 -8.28 21.23
N TYR A 128 -7.94 -7.92 20.89
CA TYR A 128 -7.18 -8.50 19.78
C TYR A 128 -6.39 -9.71 20.25
N LYS A 129 -6.18 -10.67 19.33
CA LYS A 129 -5.38 -11.87 19.50
C LYS A 129 -4.64 -12.18 18.21
N PHE A 130 -3.53 -12.86 18.31
CA PHE A 130 -2.86 -13.47 17.16
C PHE A 130 -3.13 -14.97 17.17
N ILE A 131 -3.50 -15.51 16.03
CA ILE A 131 -3.71 -16.95 15.85
C ILE A 131 -2.84 -17.47 14.71
N ASP A 132 -2.32 -18.69 14.88
CA ASP A 132 -1.62 -19.39 13.80
C ASP A 132 -2.61 -19.96 12.76
N THR A 133 -2.09 -20.56 11.69
CA THR A 133 -2.91 -21.16 10.60
C THR A 133 -3.76 -22.33 11.04
N LYS A 134 -3.62 -22.82 12.27
CA LYS A 134 -4.46 -23.88 12.90
C LYS A 134 -5.45 -23.33 13.92
N GLY A 135 -5.42 -22.00 14.16
CA GLY A 135 -6.27 -21.35 15.16
C GLY A 135 -5.70 -21.35 16.59
N ASN A 136 -4.43 -21.78 16.79
CA ASN A 136 -3.82 -21.69 18.11
C ASN A 136 -3.43 -20.25 18.40
N VAL A 137 -3.72 -19.79 19.62
CA VAL A 137 -3.43 -18.42 20.04
C VAL A 137 -1.94 -18.30 20.39
N LEU A 138 -1.30 -17.22 19.90
CA LEU A 138 0.08 -16.87 20.27
C LEU A 138 0.13 -16.42 21.73
N GLU A 139 1.01 -17.03 22.51
CA GLU A 139 1.32 -16.62 23.88
C GLU A 139 2.48 -15.65 23.85
N VAL A 140 2.30 -14.46 24.45
CA VAL A 140 3.34 -13.43 24.50
C VAL A 140 3.90 -13.35 25.91
N THR A 141 5.21 -13.56 26.04
CA THR A 141 5.94 -13.45 27.29
C THR A 141 6.41 -12.00 27.51
N VAL A 142 5.82 -11.36 28.50
CA VAL A 142 6.21 -10.01 28.95
C VAL A 142 7.24 -10.16 30.06
N PRO A 143 8.50 -9.71 29.86
CA PRO A 143 9.54 -9.86 30.85
C PRO A 143 9.30 -8.98 32.09
N ALA A 144 9.84 -9.39 33.21
CA ALA A 144 9.89 -8.58 34.44
C ALA A 144 10.60 -7.25 34.16
N LYS A 145 10.08 -6.16 34.72
CA LYS A 145 10.65 -4.81 34.65
C LYS A 145 10.96 -4.32 36.06
N THR A 146 12.04 -3.58 36.21
CA THR A 146 12.34 -2.83 37.44
C THR A 146 12.03 -1.36 37.20
N ALA A 147 11.09 -0.81 37.98
CA ALA A 147 10.76 0.61 37.93
C ALA A 147 11.85 1.46 38.61
N GLU A 148 11.86 2.77 38.38
CA GLU A 148 12.82 3.71 38.97
C GLU A 148 12.77 3.72 40.52
N ASP A 149 11.61 3.44 41.12
CA ASP A 149 11.44 3.32 42.58
C ASP A 149 11.91 1.98 43.15
N GLY A 150 12.46 1.08 42.30
CA GLY A 150 12.93 -0.25 42.69
C GLY A 150 11.85 -1.33 42.71
N THR A 151 10.61 -1.01 42.37
CA THR A 151 9.54 -2.01 42.24
C THR A 151 9.82 -2.93 41.04
N VAL A 152 9.78 -4.25 41.28
CA VAL A 152 9.97 -5.25 40.21
C VAL A 152 8.63 -5.90 39.88
N THR A 153 8.25 -5.84 38.62
CA THR A 153 7.10 -6.61 38.11
C THR A 153 7.53 -8.07 37.89
N GLU A 154 6.56 -8.97 37.88
CA GLU A 154 6.83 -10.38 37.52
C GLU A 154 6.72 -10.58 36.02
N THR A 155 7.42 -11.60 35.49
CA THR A 155 7.20 -12.08 34.11
C THR A 155 5.79 -12.63 34.01
N LYS A 156 5.04 -12.16 33.00
CA LYS A 156 3.67 -12.61 32.76
C LYS A 156 3.50 -13.08 31.31
N THR A 157 2.53 -13.96 31.08
CA THR A 157 2.09 -14.36 29.74
C THR A 157 0.77 -13.67 29.42
N VAL A 158 0.67 -13.07 28.24
CA VAL A 158 -0.54 -12.44 27.73
C VAL A 158 -0.92 -13.05 26.39
N THR A 159 -2.21 -13.10 26.10
CA THR A 159 -2.75 -13.63 24.85
C THR A 159 -3.76 -12.68 24.21
N THR A 160 -4.02 -11.54 24.86
CA THR A 160 -5.00 -10.55 24.42
C THR A 160 -4.43 -9.15 24.57
N PHE A 161 -4.82 -8.24 23.68
CA PHE A 161 -4.34 -6.87 23.60
C PHE A 161 -5.54 -5.92 23.39
N ASP A 162 -5.44 -4.73 23.97
CA ASP A 162 -6.41 -3.65 23.74
C ASP A 162 -6.23 -3.04 22.35
N ASP A 163 -4.98 -2.92 21.89
CA ASP A 163 -4.62 -2.53 20.51
C ASP A 163 -3.46 -3.39 19.98
N ALA A 164 -3.49 -3.67 18.67
CA ALA A 164 -2.46 -4.44 17.98
C ALA A 164 -2.49 -4.17 16.47
N SER A 165 -1.33 -4.29 15.80
CA SER A 165 -1.22 -4.37 14.33
C SER A 165 -0.99 -5.81 13.88
N SER A 166 -1.29 -6.12 12.62
CA SER A 166 -0.87 -7.39 12.01
C SER A 166 0.65 -7.51 12.01
N PHE A 167 1.16 -8.74 11.94
CA PHE A 167 2.58 -8.97 11.71
C PHE A 167 3.00 -8.44 10.34
N ALA A 168 4.19 -7.84 10.30
CA ALA A 168 4.90 -7.42 9.10
C ALA A 168 6.40 -7.53 9.36
N ASP A 169 7.15 -8.10 8.42
CA ASP A 169 8.62 -8.32 8.54
C ASP A 169 9.02 -9.05 9.84
N GLY A 170 8.17 -9.97 10.33
CA GLY A 170 8.40 -10.78 11.55
C GLY A 170 8.03 -10.11 12.87
N PHE A 171 7.49 -8.89 12.85
CA PHE A 171 7.13 -8.12 14.05
C PHE A 171 5.69 -7.63 14.02
N ALA A 172 5.09 -7.47 15.20
CA ALA A 172 3.81 -6.82 15.38
C ALA A 172 3.87 -5.81 16.52
N ARG A 173 3.20 -4.68 16.35
CA ARG A 173 2.97 -3.73 17.44
C ARG A 173 1.80 -4.20 18.29
N VAL A 174 1.92 -4.09 19.57
CA VAL A 174 0.87 -4.40 20.56
C VAL A 174 0.88 -3.34 21.67
N GLU A 175 -0.24 -3.15 22.34
CA GLU A 175 -0.32 -2.36 23.55
C GLU A 175 -0.20 -3.27 24.78
N ILE A 176 0.81 -3.00 25.63
CA ILE A 176 1.07 -3.69 26.89
C ILE A 176 1.25 -2.65 28.00
N ASP A 177 0.43 -2.71 29.03
CA ASP A 177 0.48 -1.80 30.16
C ASP A 177 0.44 -0.32 29.75
N ASP A 178 -0.53 0.03 28.86
CA ASP A 178 -0.79 1.37 28.30
C ASP A 178 0.38 1.94 27.45
N ALA A 179 1.31 1.09 26.99
CA ALA A 179 2.42 1.50 26.16
C ALA A 179 2.59 0.60 24.93
N ASN A 180 3.05 1.18 23.82
CA ASN A 180 3.38 0.40 22.63
C ASN A 180 4.61 -0.49 22.91
N ALA A 181 4.52 -1.71 22.42
CA ALA A 181 5.57 -2.70 22.43
C ALA A 181 5.63 -3.41 21.08
N TYR A 182 6.79 -3.96 20.75
CA TYR A 182 6.96 -4.87 19.62
C TYR A 182 7.16 -6.29 20.10
N ILE A 183 6.49 -7.21 19.45
CA ILE A 183 6.64 -8.64 19.63
C ILE A 183 7.13 -9.30 18.34
N ASN A 184 7.87 -10.38 18.44
CA ASN A 184 8.21 -11.24 17.30
C ASN A 184 7.22 -12.41 17.17
N THR A 185 7.37 -13.19 16.11
CA THR A 185 6.53 -14.38 15.82
C THR A 185 6.70 -15.54 16.85
N LYS A 186 7.66 -15.44 17.79
CA LYS A 186 7.78 -16.39 18.92
C LYS A 186 7.03 -15.94 20.18
N GLY A 187 6.41 -14.75 20.15
CA GLY A 187 5.76 -14.16 21.32
C GLY A 187 6.73 -13.54 22.30
N GLU A 188 7.92 -13.16 21.87
CA GLU A 188 8.91 -12.46 22.71
C GLU A 188 8.72 -10.95 22.55
N VAL A 189 8.68 -10.20 23.65
CA VAL A 189 8.68 -8.73 23.62
C VAL A 189 10.09 -8.26 23.32
N ILE A 190 10.27 -7.64 22.16
CA ILE A 190 11.56 -7.14 21.65
C ILE A 190 11.89 -5.78 22.27
N ALA A 191 10.91 -4.89 22.31
CA ALA A 191 11.06 -3.54 22.85
C ALA A 191 9.71 -3.01 23.33
N SER A 192 9.69 -2.06 24.24
CA SER A 192 8.45 -1.48 24.78
C SER A 192 8.67 -0.10 25.40
N GLY A 193 7.59 0.62 25.63
CA GLY A 193 7.61 1.93 26.29
C GLY A 193 7.63 3.11 25.33
N PHE A 194 7.19 2.92 24.07
CA PHE A 194 7.12 3.99 23.08
C PHE A 194 5.74 4.65 23.08
N LEU A 195 5.71 5.96 22.83
CA LEU A 195 4.45 6.72 22.70
C LEU A 195 3.80 6.45 21.35
N THR A 196 4.60 6.48 20.29
CA THR A 196 4.18 6.16 18.90
C THR A 196 5.24 5.31 18.25
N SER A 197 4.87 4.55 17.25
CA SER A 197 5.77 3.65 16.55
C SER A 197 5.23 3.30 15.18
N ASN A 198 6.16 3.05 14.24
CA ASN A 198 5.87 2.60 12.88
C ASN A 198 6.10 1.08 12.77
N ASP A 199 5.83 0.51 11.62
CA ASP A 199 6.23 -0.87 11.31
C ASP A 199 7.74 -0.94 11.03
N PHE A 200 8.33 -2.12 11.22
CA PHE A 200 9.69 -2.39 10.78
C PHE A 200 9.79 -2.27 9.26
N SER A 201 10.90 -1.74 8.79
CA SER A 201 11.23 -1.67 7.38
C SER A 201 12.74 -1.69 7.23
N GLU A 202 13.26 -2.55 6.38
CA GLU A 202 14.70 -2.74 6.17
C GLU A 202 15.48 -3.00 7.47
N GLY A 203 14.85 -3.73 8.41
CA GLY A 203 15.46 -4.10 9.71
C GLY A 203 15.47 -2.99 10.75
N LEU A 204 14.87 -1.83 10.46
CA LEU A 204 14.79 -0.69 11.37
C LEU A 204 13.35 -0.25 11.59
N CYS A 205 13.04 0.18 12.80
CA CYS A 205 11.74 0.71 13.16
C CYS A 205 11.86 2.10 13.78
N ALA A 206 11.14 3.06 13.24
CA ALA A 206 11.04 4.40 13.80
C ALA A 206 10.17 4.37 15.06
N VAL A 207 10.71 4.85 16.18
CA VAL A 207 10.01 4.92 17.47
C VAL A 207 10.24 6.28 18.11
N ASN A 208 9.24 6.70 18.89
CA ASN A 208 9.27 7.96 19.62
C ASN A 208 9.72 7.74 21.06
N PHE A 209 10.72 8.49 21.48
CA PHE A 209 11.30 8.47 22.81
C PHE A 209 11.01 9.76 23.57
N LYS A 210 10.82 9.67 24.87
CA LYS A 210 10.84 10.84 25.73
C LYS A 210 12.28 11.23 26.05
N VAL A 211 12.71 12.41 25.62
CA VAL A 211 14.06 12.94 25.82
C VAL A 211 13.97 14.30 26.52
N GLY A 212 14.07 14.31 27.84
CA GLY A 212 13.77 15.50 28.65
C GLY A 212 12.31 15.90 28.51
N ASP A 213 12.06 17.13 28.08
CA ASP A 213 10.69 17.65 27.84
C ASP A 213 10.19 17.40 26.40
N ASP A 214 11.05 16.96 25.51
CA ASP A 214 10.74 16.73 24.10
C ASP A 214 10.41 15.26 23.81
N ASP A 215 9.55 15.06 22.82
CA ASP A 215 9.26 13.76 22.20
C ASP A 215 10.05 13.69 20.89
N LEU A 216 11.12 12.87 20.86
CA LEU A 216 12.01 12.77 19.71
C LEU A 216 12.00 11.37 19.14
N ASN A 217 12.13 11.29 17.83
CA ASN A 217 12.18 10.04 17.08
C ASN A 217 13.62 9.58 16.87
N GLY A 218 13.82 8.29 17.00
CA GLY A 218 15.01 7.55 16.65
C GLY A 218 14.61 6.21 16.04
N TYR A 219 15.56 5.28 15.96
CA TYR A 219 15.28 3.96 15.38
C TYR A 219 15.83 2.85 16.27
N ILE A 220 15.06 1.79 16.40
CA ILE A 220 15.47 0.52 16.97
C ILE A 220 15.72 -0.51 15.88
N GLY A 221 16.59 -1.47 16.14
CA GLY A 221 16.79 -2.66 15.33
C GLY A 221 15.87 -3.81 15.74
N GLU A 222 15.95 -4.91 15.00
CA GLU A 222 15.18 -6.14 15.24
C GLU A 222 15.47 -6.79 16.62
N ASP A 223 16.60 -6.45 17.24
CA ASP A 223 16.94 -6.87 18.61
C ASP A 223 16.41 -5.92 19.69
N GLY A 224 15.61 -4.94 19.30
CA GLY A 224 15.01 -3.93 20.18
C GLY A 224 15.96 -2.85 20.70
N LYS A 225 17.24 -2.89 20.29
CA LYS A 225 18.21 -1.88 20.73
C LYS A 225 18.16 -0.64 19.83
N THR A 226 18.43 0.51 20.45
CA THR A 226 18.57 1.76 19.72
C THR A 226 19.75 1.67 18.74
N VAL A 227 19.47 1.88 17.46
CA VAL A 227 20.45 1.94 16.36
C VAL A 227 20.74 3.39 15.99
N ILE A 228 19.70 4.23 15.97
CA ILE A 228 19.83 5.67 15.72
C ILE A 228 19.22 6.39 16.91
N GLU A 229 20.06 7.14 17.62
CA GLU A 229 19.65 7.89 18.80
C GLU A 229 18.52 8.88 18.51
N PRO A 230 17.57 9.07 19.44
CA PRO A 230 16.47 9.97 19.27
C PRO A 230 16.94 11.44 19.21
N LYS A 231 16.73 12.06 18.07
CA LYS A 231 17.13 13.47 17.80
C LYS A 231 16.25 14.19 16.81
N PHE A 232 15.32 13.47 16.16
CA PHE A 232 14.48 14.03 15.11
C PHE A 232 13.08 14.36 15.63
N PHE A 233 12.48 15.44 15.14
CA PHE A 233 11.10 15.80 15.50
C PHE A 233 10.08 14.85 14.89
N ASP A 234 10.40 14.24 13.74
CA ASP A 234 9.60 13.23 13.09
C ASP A 234 10.46 12.41 12.15
N THR A 235 10.04 11.18 11.83
CA THR A 235 10.77 10.27 10.93
C THR A 235 9.79 9.39 10.18
N GLY A 236 10.20 8.91 8.98
CA GLY A 236 9.49 7.88 8.23
C GLY A 236 10.22 6.54 8.26
N SER A 237 9.61 5.53 7.64
CA SER A 237 10.24 4.21 7.46
C SER A 237 11.37 4.28 6.44
N PHE A 238 12.35 3.38 6.59
CA PHE A 238 13.42 3.21 5.61
C PHE A 238 12.87 2.60 4.32
N THR A 239 13.33 3.13 3.20
CA THR A 239 13.08 2.59 1.86
C THR A 239 14.32 2.81 1.01
N GLU A 240 14.84 1.76 0.37
CA GLU A 240 16.07 1.82 -0.45
C GLU A 240 17.28 2.42 0.29
N GLY A 241 17.36 2.15 1.62
CA GLY A 241 18.46 2.62 2.47
C GLY A 241 18.33 4.06 2.97
N PHE A 242 17.21 4.73 2.71
CA PHE A 242 16.96 6.12 3.14
C PHE A 242 15.67 6.24 3.92
N ALA A 243 15.68 7.10 4.95
CA ALA A 243 14.47 7.43 5.69
C ALA A 243 14.26 8.95 5.73
N PRO A 244 13.02 9.43 5.60
CA PRO A 244 12.70 10.82 5.86
C PRO A 244 12.96 11.18 7.32
N TYR A 245 13.51 12.37 7.56
CA TYR A 245 13.59 12.94 8.90
C TYR A 245 13.14 14.40 8.88
N LYS A 246 12.58 14.85 9.99
CA LYS A 246 12.12 16.24 10.18
C LYS A 246 12.98 16.97 11.19
N GLU A 247 13.41 18.15 10.83
CA GLU A 247 14.26 18.99 11.66
C GLU A 247 13.65 20.38 11.85
N LYS A 248 13.90 20.96 13.01
CA LYS A 248 13.54 22.35 13.31
C LYS A 248 14.59 23.29 12.73
N ILE A 249 14.20 24.04 11.69
CA ILE A 249 15.11 24.96 10.98
C ILE A 249 15.19 26.32 11.66
N SER A 250 14.07 26.81 12.22
CA SER A 250 14.05 28.06 12.97
C SER A 250 13.09 27.99 14.15
N GLY A 251 13.44 28.67 15.23
CA GLY A 251 12.55 28.91 16.36
C GLY A 251 11.45 29.90 15.97
N GLY A 252 10.25 29.73 16.52
CA GLY A 252 9.22 30.76 16.44
C GLY A 252 9.70 32.05 17.10
N THR A 253 9.44 33.20 16.49
CA THR A 253 9.72 34.52 17.07
C THR A 253 8.40 35.23 17.32
N THR A 254 8.30 35.94 18.45
CA THR A 254 7.18 36.86 18.70
C THR A 254 7.68 38.26 18.42
N SER A 255 7.05 38.98 17.49
CA SER A 255 7.41 40.38 17.20
C SER A 255 7.03 41.28 18.40
N ALA A 256 7.60 42.48 18.42
CA ALA A 256 7.26 43.50 19.44
C ALA A 256 5.77 43.87 19.45
N GLU A 257 5.04 43.59 18.36
CA GLU A 257 3.61 43.83 18.20
C GLU A 257 2.75 42.60 18.58
N GLY A 258 3.38 41.53 19.16
CA GLY A 258 2.68 40.33 19.63
C GLY A 258 2.32 39.33 18.54
N VAL A 259 2.81 39.48 17.31
CA VAL A 259 2.65 38.50 16.24
C VAL A 259 3.67 37.38 16.44
N SER A 260 3.21 36.19 16.75
CA SER A 260 4.06 35.00 16.88
C SER A 260 4.17 34.28 15.53
N THR A 261 5.37 34.14 15.02
CA THR A 261 5.67 33.21 13.93
C THR A 261 6.02 31.84 14.53
N GLY A 262 5.31 30.78 14.13
CA GLY A 262 5.59 29.42 14.59
C GLY A 262 7.01 28.95 14.20
N ALA A 263 7.48 27.91 14.86
CA ALA A 263 8.71 27.22 14.45
C ALA A 263 8.54 26.62 13.05
N VAL A 264 9.60 26.69 12.24
CA VAL A 264 9.63 26.09 10.90
C VAL A 264 10.31 24.74 10.99
N TYR A 265 9.67 23.72 10.47
CA TYR A 265 10.16 22.35 10.39
C TYR A 265 10.19 21.91 8.94
N LEU A 266 11.30 21.35 8.50
CA LEU A 266 11.49 20.85 7.15
C LEU A 266 11.95 19.39 7.18
N TRP A 267 11.75 18.71 6.05
CA TRP A 267 12.14 17.34 5.86
C TRP A 267 13.39 17.19 5.02
N GLY A 268 14.21 16.20 5.35
CA GLY A 268 15.36 15.73 4.60
C GLY A 268 15.45 14.21 4.66
N TYR A 269 16.60 13.63 4.36
CA TYR A 269 16.80 12.18 4.38
C TYR A 269 18.10 11.81 5.10
N ILE A 270 18.03 10.74 5.87
CA ILE A 270 19.15 10.05 6.51
C ILE A 270 19.38 8.69 5.88
N ASN A 271 20.60 8.16 6.05
CA ASN A 271 20.92 6.77 5.77
C ASN A 271 20.66 5.87 7.00
N THR A 272 20.87 4.55 6.86
CA THR A 272 20.68 3.55 7.93
C THR A 272 21.61 3.72 9.14
N LYS A 273 22.60 4.62 9.08
CA LYS A 273 23.45 4.98 10.21
C LYS A 273 22.98 6.26 10.94
N GLY A 274 21.89 6.89 10.46
CA GLY A 274 21.40 8.16 10.99
C GLY A 274 22.22 9.38 10.54
N GLU A 275 23.04 9.24 9.50
CA GLU A 275 23.79 10.34 8.88
C GLU A 275 22.91 11.05 7.86
N THR A 276 22.89 12.39 7.90
CA THR A 276 22.15 13.20 6.94
C THR A 276 22.77 13.05 5.54
N VAL A 277 21.98 12.58 4.59
CA VAL A 277 22.34 12.47 3.17
C VAL A 277 21.78 13.66 2.38
N ILE A 278 20.54 14.03 2.67
CA ILE A 278 19.87 15.16 2.05
C ILE A 278 19.37 16.08 3.17
N SER A 279 19.87 17.32 3.20
CA SER A 279 19.49 18.30 4.22
C SER A 279 17.99 18.60 4.21
N ALA A 280 17.46 18.98 5.37
CA ALA A 280 16.06 19.32 5.54
C ALA A 280 15.70 20.63 4.82
N ASN A 281 15.14 20.53 3.62
CA ASN A 281 14.79 21.65 2.75
C ASN A 281 13.36 21.56 2.18
N TYR A 282 12.62 20.50 2.47
CA TYR A 282 11.33 20.22 1.86
C TYR A 282 10.19 20.30 2.86
N ASP A 283 9.02 20.77 2.42
CA ASP A 283 7.80 20.79 3.23
C ASP A 283 7.19 19.41 3.40
N ASN A 284 7.25 18.57 2.35
CA ASN A 284 6.89 17.16 2.40
C ASN A 284 7.85 16.32 1.58
N VAL A 285 8.03 15.08 2.02
CA VAL A 285 8.86 14.07 1.38
C VAL A 285 8.18 12.71 1.45
N TYR A 286 8.61 11.79 0.59
CA TYR A 286 8.10 10.41 0.54
C TYR A 286 9.28 9.45 0.52
N GLY A 287 9.02 8.15 0.68
CA GLY A 287 10.06 7.13 0.56
C GLY A 287 10.65 7.05 -0.85
N PHE A 288 11.91 6.65 -0.95
CA PHE A 288 12.53 6.34 -2.25
C PHE A 288 11.88 5.09 -2.85
N LYS A 289 11.63 5.16 -4.16
CA LYS A 289 11.15 4.04 -4.97
C LYS A 289 11.85 4.04 -6.33
N ASN A 290 12.55 2.95 -6.64
CA ASN A 290 13.35 2.81 -7.86
C ASN A 290 14.33 3.99 -8.08
N GLY A 291 15.00 4.40 -7.00
CA GLY A 291 16.04 5.45 -6.99
C GLY A 291 15.52 6.88 -6.99
N LEU A 292 14.22 7.11 -6.95
CA LEU A 292 13.63 8.44 -6.91
C LEU A 292 12.69 8.61 -5.72
N SER A 293 12.66 9.81 -5.17
CA SER A 293 11.63 10.24 -4.24
C SER A 293 10.92 11.50 -4.74
N ARG A 294 9.63 11.57 -4.50
CA ARG A 294 8.86 12.80 -4.70
C ARG A 294 8.96 13.68 -3.46
N VAL A 295 9.19 14.96 -3.70
CA VAL A 295 9.26 15.98 -2.66
C VAL A 295 8.36 17.15 -3.04
N SER A 296 7.90 17.91 -2.05
CA SER A 296 7.14 19.11 -2.32
C SER A 296 7.69 20.30 -1.55
N GLU A 297 7.64 21.44 -2.22
CA GLU A 297 7.81 22.76 -1.63
C GLU A 297 6.45 23.47 -1.63
N ASN A 298 6.18 24.23 -0.58
CA ASN A 298 4.94 24.97 -0.48
C ASN A 298 4.98 26.19 -1.41
N VAL A 299 4.28 26.13 -2.52
CA VAL A 299 4.22 27.20 -3.53
C VAL A 299 3.23 28.30 -3.14
N ALA A 300 2.27 27.96 -2.29
CA ALA A 300 1.30 28.89 -1.68
C ALA A 300 0.71 28.25 -0.42
N THR A 301 0.11 29.00 0.47
CA THR A 301 -0.33 28.61 1.81
C THR A 301 -1.23 27.35 1.88
N THR A 302 -1.68 26.78 0.76
CA THR A 302 -2.56 25.62 0.69
C THR A 302 -2.31 24.68 -0.50
N VAL A 303 -1.26 24.93 -1.30
CA VAL A 303 -1.03 24.18 -2.56
C VAL A 303 0.40 23.66 -2.59
N TYR A 304 0.55 22.35 -2.66
CA TYR A 304 1.85 21.70 -2.84
C TYR A 304 2.01 21.31 -4.31
N ASP A 305 3.15 21.62 -4.88
CA ASP A 305 3.60 21.10 -6.16
C ASP A 305 4.77 20.16 -5.93
N TYR A 306 4.82 19.08 -6.68
CA TYR A 306 5.76 17.98 -6.52
C TYR A 306 6.85 18.02 -7.57
N SER A 307 8.08 17.76 -7.14
CA SER A 307 9.22 17.40 -7.98
C SER A 307 9.76 16.03 -7.58
N PHE A 308 10.65 15.48 -8.39
CA PHE A 308 11.37 14.25 -8.05
C PHE A 308 12.86 14.55 -7.87
N ILE A 309 13.45 13.91 -6.87
CA ILE A 309 14.88 13.98 -6.57
C ILE A 309 15.48 12.57 -6.63
N ASP A 310 16.77 12.51 -6.95
CA ASP A 310 17.56 11.29 -6.85
C ASP A 310 18.12 11.10 -5.41
N THR A 311 18.82 10.00 -5.18
CA THR A 311 19.36 9.60 -3.87
C THR A 311 20.44 10.53 -3.31
N ILE A 312 20.93 11.50 -4.08
CA ILE A 312 21.85 12.56 -3.63
C ILE A 312 21.16 13.93 -3.49
N GLY A 313 19.84 13.98 -3.63
CA GLY A 313 19.02 15.18 -3.50
C GLY A 313 19.01 16.09 -4.72
N LYS A 314 19.50 15.61 -5.87
CA LYS A 314 19.43 16.36 -7.12
C LYS A 314 18.05 16.24 -7.73
N THR A 315 17.40 17.38 -8.00
CA THR A 315 16.12 17.40 -8.71
C THR A 315 16.30 16.90 -10.14
N VAL A 316 15.50 15.88 -10.51
CA VAL A 316 15.55 15.27 -11.85
C VAL A 316 14.44 15.77 -12.76
N THR A 317 13.30 16.19 -12.25
CA THR A 317 12.18 16.74 -13.03
C THR A 317 12.43 18.19 -13.45
N LYS A 318 12.01 18.53 -14.66
CA LYS A 318 12.09 19.92 -15.17
C LYS A 318 10.86 20.74 -14.80
N SER A 319 9.76 20.08 -14.49
CA SER A 319 8.48 20.69 -14.19
C SER A 319 7.97 20.25 -12.83
N LEU A 320 7.15 21.09 -12.22
CA LEU A 320 6.41 20.74 -11.02
C LEU A 320 5.06 20.12 -11.41
N TYR A 321 4.60 19.18 -10.60
CA TYR A 321 3.36 18.46 -10.82
C TYR A 321 2.39 18.65 -9.65
N ARG A 322 1.13 18.90 -9.97
CA ARG A 322 0.06 19.04 -8.97
C ARG A 322 -0.21 17.73 -8.22
N PHE A 323 -0.03 16.62 -8.93
CA PHE A 323 -0.09 15.27 -8.38
C PHE A 323 1.09 14.47 -8.90
N ALA A 324 1.70 13.69 -8.03
CA ALA A 324 2.79 12.79 -8.35
C ALA A 324 2.68 11.53 -7.51
N TYR A 325 3.04 10.40 -8.08
CA TYR A 325 3.05 9.10 -7.43
C TYR A 325 4.41 8.45 -7.58
N ASP A 326 4.66 7.40 -6.83
CA ASP A 326 5.96 6.77 -6.78
C ASP A 326 6.36 6.15 -8.13
N MET A 327 7.67 6.04 -8.35
CA MET A 327 8.23 5.33 -9.49
C MET A 327 7.90 3.85 -9.38
N THR A 328 7.27 3.28 -10.41
CA THR A 328 6.95 1.84 -10.46
C THR A 328 8.15 1.00 -10.91
N ALA A 329 8.03 -0.32 -10.76
CA ALA A 329 9.03 -1.27 -11.27
C ALA A 329 9.23 -1.17 -12.80
N ASP A 330 8.21 -0.70 -13.54
CA ASP A 330 8.29 -0.43 -14.98
C ASP A 330 9.14 0.82 -15.31
N GLY A 331 9.65 1.54 -14.30
CA GLY A 331 10.47 2.74 -14.46
C GLY A 331 9.67 3.97 -14.89
N LEU A 332 8.38 4.00 -14.62
CA LEU A 332 7.46 5.10 -14.93
C LEU A 332 6.73 5.57 -13.67
N ALA A 333 6.63 6.88 -13.48
CA ALA A 333 5.85 7.48 -12.41
C ALA A 333 4.68 8.28 -12.98
N ARG A 334 3.52 8.07 -12.43
CA ARG A 334 2.32 8.81 -12.80
C ARG A 334 2.34 10.21 -12.22
N VAL A 335 2.10 11.20 -13.09
CA VAL A 335 2.08 12.62 -12.72
C VAL A 335 0.90 13.34 -13.36
N ALA A 336 0.52 14.48 -12.77
CA ALA A 336 -0.52 15.33 -13.35
C ALA A 336 -0.23 16.82 -13.15
N ARG A 337 -0.65 17.63 -14.13
CA ARG A 337 -0.71 19.09 -14.04
C ARG A 337 -2.14 19.58 -14.18
N THR A 338 -2.37 20.79 -13.70
CA THR A 338 -3.61 21.51 -13.99
C THR A 338 -3.36 22.49 -15.11
N GLU A 339 -3.98 22.30 -16.26
CA GLU A 339 -3.94 23.15 -17.43
C GLU A 339 -5.34 23.69 -17.72
N GLU A 340 -5.50 25.00 -17.83
CA GLU A 340 -6.78 25.66 -18.11
C GLU A 340 -7.96 25.17 -17.23
N LYS A 341 -7.72 24.91 -15.94
CA LYS A 341 -8.67 24.36 -14.95
C LYS A 341 -9.00 22.85 -15.12
N LYS A 342 -8.34 22.15 -16.04
CA LYS A 342 -8.44 20.71 -16.21
C LYS A 342 -7.17 20.03 -15.70
N THR A 343 -7.31 18.97 -14.92
CA THR A 343 -6.18 18.13 -14.55
C THR A 343 -5.93 17.12 -15.67
N VAL A 344 -4.70 17.07 -16.18
CA VAL A 344 -4.26 16.11 -17.19
C VAL A 344 -3.16 15.23 -16.64
N TRP A 345 -3.27 13.93 -16.91
CA TRP A 345 -2.40 12.88 -16.41
C TRP A 345 -1.52 12.32 -17.51
N GLY A 346 -0.32 11.91 -17.15
CA GLY A 346 0.66 11.22 -17.97
C GLY A 346 1.73 10.60 -17.11
N PHE A 347 2.88 10.30 -17.70
CA PHE A 347 3.95 9.58 -17.00
C PHE A 347 5.31 10.17 -17.32
N ILE A 348 6.17 10.20 -16.31
CA ILE A 348 7.59 10.53 -16.43
C ILE A 348 8.44 9.26 -16.33
N ASP A 349 9.62 9.29 -16.94
CA ASP A 349 10.63 8.26 -16.79
C ASP A 349 11.55 8.54 -15.57
N LYS A 350 12.48 7.63 -15.31
CA LYS A 350 13.48 7.76 -14.23
C LYS A 350 14.43 8.97 -14.36
N ASN A 351 14.49 9.61 -15.54
CA ASN A 351 15.27 10.82 -15.76
C ASN A 351 14.44 12.10 -15.55
N GLY A 352 13.17 11.95 -15.14
CA GLY A 352 12.21 13.05 -14.96
C GLY A 352 11.69 13.63 -16.27
N ALA A 353 11.88 12.94 -17.39
CA ALA A 353 11.31 13.36 -18.67
C ALA A 353 9.86 12.90 -18.80
N GLU A 354 8.98 13.75 -19.34
CA GLU A 354 7.62 13.35 -19.70
C GLU A 354 7.67 12.33 -20.84
N PHE A 355 7.63 11.06 -20.46
CA PHE A 355 7.78 9.94 -21.38
C PHE A 355 6.47 9.60 -22.09
N ILE A 356 5.35 9.67 -21.35
CA ILE A 356 4.00 9.58 -21.91
C ILE A 356 3.31 10.90 -21.64
N GLU A 357 2.90 11.58 -22.71
CA GLU A 357 2.28 12.90 -22.71
C GLU A 357 1.13 13.02 -21.71
N LEU A 358 1.07 14.13 -21.00
CA LEU A 358 -0.02 14.46 -20.08
C LEU A 358 -1.27 14.86 -20.86
N LYS A 359 -2.16 13.93 -21.11
CA LYS A 359 -3.37 14.11 -21.90
C LYS A 359 -4.59 13.36 -21.41
N TYR A 360 -4.41 12.41 -20.48
CA TYR A 360 -5.49 11.58 -19.98
C TYR A 360 -6.28 12.32 -18.89
N ASP A 361 -7.59 12.03 -18.80
CA ASP A 361 -8.46 12.60 -17.75
C ASP A 361 -8.12 12.01 -16.37
N ASN A 362 -7.60 10.79 -16.31
CA ASN A 362 -7.06 10.13 -15.15
C ASN A 362 -6.12 8.99 -15.58
N ALA A 363 -5.29 8.51 -14.66
CA ALA A 363 -4.43 7.34 -14.89
C ALA A 363 -4.23 6.57 -13.59
N LYS A 364 -3.85 5.30 -13.70
CA LYS A 364 -3.36 4.46 -12.61
C LYS A 364 -1.89 4.13 -12.86
N ASP A 365 -1.23 3.55 -11.86
CA ASP A 365 0.18 3.21 -11.95
C ASP A 365 0.41 2.07 -12.93
N PHE A 366 1.60 2.05 -13.55
CA PHE A 366 2.05 0.91 -14.34
C PHE A 366 2.28 -0.31 -13.47
N ALA A 367 1.89 -1.46 -13.98
CA ALA A 367 2.26 -2.76 -13.46
C ALA A 367 2.39 -3.75 -14.62
N GLU A 368 3.49 -4.50 -14.63
CA GLU A 368 3.77 -5.52 -15.65
C GLU A 368 3.67 -4.99 -17.11
N GLY A 369 4.12 -3.75 -17.32
CA GLY A 369 4.17 -3.11 -18.63
C GLY A 369 2.88 -2.42 -19.09
N PHE A 370 1.84 -2.34 -18.26
CA PHE A 370 0.55 -1.78 -18.63
C PHE A 370 0.00 -0.84 -17.56
N ALA A 371 -0.75 0.19 -17.99
CA ALA A 371 -1.43 1.12 -17.09
C ALA A 371 -2.86 1.41 -17.54
N PRO A 372 -3.83 1.41 -16.63
CA PRO A 372 -5.16 1.96 -16.89
C PRO A 372 -5.10 3.48 -17.11
N VAL A 373 -5.79 3.98 -18.13
CA VAL A 373 -5.97 5.40 -18.42
C VAL A 373 -7.41 5.73 -18.67
N CYS A 374 -7.85 6.90 -18.25
CA CYS A 374 -9.19 7.41 -18.48
C CYS A 374 -9.18 8.41 -19.64
N ILE A 375 -10.09 8.23 -20.60
CA ILE A 375 -10.28 9.08 -21.76
C ILE A 375 -11.80 9.33 -21.91
N GLY A 376 -12.24 10.55 -21.72
CA GLY A 376 -13.66 10.88 -21.83
C GLY A 376 -14.54 10.10 -20.85
N GLU A 377 -14.12 10.02 -19.57
CA GLU A 377 -14.82 9.30 -18.49
C GLU A 377 -14.84 7.76 -18.62
N LYS A 378 -14.15 7.21 -19.60
CA LYS A 378 -14.02 5.75 -19.79
C LYS A 378 -12.58 5.30 -19.64
N TRP A 379 -12.41 4.12 -19.06
CA TRP A 379 -11.13 3.51 -18.82
C TRP A 379 -10.73 2.54 -19.93
N GLY A 380 -9.49 2.64 -20.36
CA GLY A 380 -8.80 1.73 -21.26
C GLY A 380 -7.41 1.39 -20.69
N ILE A 381 -6.58 0.70 -21.45
CA ILE A 381 -5.24 0.29 -21.02
C ILE A 381 -4.22 0.72 -22.08
N ILE A 382 -3.10 1.26 -21.63
CA ILE A 382 -1.94 1.59 -22.48
C ILE A 382 -0.75 0.68 -22.12
N ASP A 383 0.13 0.49 -23.10
CA ASP A 383 1.45 -0.09 -22.91
C ASP A 383 2.48 0.96 -22.42
N THR A 384 3.72 0.55 -22.13
CA THR A 384 4.81 1.45 -21.69
C THR A 384 5.20 2.50 -22.73
N HIS A 385 4.75 2.40 -23.99
CA HIS A 385 4.99 3.39 -25.05
C HIS A 385 3.81 4.38 -25.19
N GLY A 386 2.76 4.21 -24.38
CA GLY A 386 1.55 5.03 -24.43
C GLY A 386 0.58 4.63 -25.55
N ASN A 387 0.77 3.46 -26.19
CA ASN A 387 -0.19 2.94 -27.16
C ASN A 387 -1.39 2.33 -26.43
N LEU A 388 -2.58 2.66 -26.90
CA LEU A 388 -3.83 2.12 -26.36
C LEU A 388 -3.98 0.64 -26.81
N VAL A 389 -3.82 -0.30 -25.88
CA VAL A 389 -3.95 -1.74 -26.13
C VAL A 389 -5.34 -2.28 -25.80
N VAL A 390 -6.09 -1.58 -24.94
CA VAL A 390 -7.51 -1.82 -24.68
C VAL A 390 -8.25 -0.50 -24.80
N GLU A 391 -9.25 -0.43 -25.68
CA GLU A 391 -10.06 0.76 -25.88
C GLU A 391 -10.73 1.25 -24.60
N ALA A 392 -10.85 2.58 -24.46
CA ALA A 392 -11.50 3.21 -23.33
C ALA A 392 -13.02 3.03 -23.41
N LYS A 393 -13.55 2.05 -22.67
CA LYS A 393 -14.97 1.69 -22.67
C LYS A 393 -15.52 1.32 -21.30
N PHE A 394 -14.66 1.09 -20.32
CA PHE A 394 -15.05 0.65 -18.97
C PHE A 394 -15.37 1.85 -18.07
N ASP A 395 -16.30 1.66 -17.14
CA ASP A 395 -16.69 2.71 -16.17
C ASP A 395 -15.70 2.80 -15.00
N GLY A 396 -14.91 1.76 -14.77
CA GLY A 396 -13.86 1.72 -13.78
C GLY A 396 -12.84 0.64 -14.10
N MET A 397 -11.60 0.82 -13.64
CA MET A 397 -10.53 -0.14 -13.84
C MET A 397 -9.52 0.00 -12.71
N GLU A 398 -9.05 -1.15 -12.19
CA GLU A 398 -7.97 -1.25 -11.23
C GLU A 398 -6.97 -2.31 -11.70
N THR A 399 -5.68 -2.05 -11.47
CA THR A 399 -4.63 -3.05 -11.66
C THR A 399 -4.72 -4.05 -10.51
N THR A 400 -4.62 -5.34 -10.82
CA THR A 400 -4.56 -6.40 -9.81
C THR A 400 -3.21 -7.11 -9.90
N ALA A 401 -2.93 -8.00 -8.95
CA ALA A 401 -1.79 -8.90 -9.07
C ALA A 401 -1.95 -9.85 -10.27
N ASP A 402 -0.85 -10.47 -10.69
CA ASP A 402 -0.80 -11.49 -11.75
C ASP A 402 -1.23 -11.00 -13.14
N GLY A 403 -0.99 -9.73 -13.47
CA GLY A 403 -1.26 -9.17 -14.80
C GLY A 403 -2.74 -9.08 -15.19
N HIS A 404 -3.63 -9.12 -14.20
CA HIS A 404 -5.06 -8.92 -14.42
C HIS A 404 -5.46 -7.46 -14.13
N PHE A 405 -6.60 -7.08 -14.72
CA PHE A 405 -7.26 -5.80 -14.46
C PHE A 405 -8.70 -6.07 -14.04
N LEU A 406 -9.06 -5.60 -12.86
CA LEU A 406 -10.45 -5.57 -12.42
C LEU A 406 -11.16 -4.45 -13.16
N VAL A 407 -12.21 -4.78 -13.92
CA VAL A 407 -12.98 -3.82 -14.71
C VAL A 407 -14.42 -3.72 -14.22
N LYS A 408 -14.97 -2.51 -14.36
CA LYS A 408 -16.38 -2.25 -14.13
C LYS A 408 -17.04 -1.82 -15.44
N TYR A 409 -18.18 -2.40 -15.77
CA TYR A 409 -19.01 -2.05 -16.91
C TYR A 409 -20.49 -1.98 -16.50
N GLY A 410 -21.10 -0.81 -16.50
CA GLY A 410 -22.39 -0.59 -15.86
C GLY A 410 -22.33 -0.87 -14.36
N ASN A 411 -23.19 -1.75 -13.90
CA ASN A 411 -23.25 -2.20 -12.51
C ASN A 411 -22.56 -3.55 -12.26
N LYS A 412 -21.74 -3.99 -13.21
CA LYS A 412 -21.11 -5.30 -13.18
C LYS A 412 -19.60 -5.21 -13.17
N TYR A 413 -18.96 -6.22 -12.60
CA TYR A 413 -17.52 -6.36 -12.49
C TYR A 413 -17.02 -7.59 -13.25
N GLY A 414 -15.81 -7.54 -13.72
CA GLY A 414 -15.11 -8.64 -14.38
C GLY A 414 -13.61 -8.43 -14.40
N PHE A 415 -12.89 -9.32 -15.06
CA PHE A 415 -11.44 -9.26 -15.14
C PHE A 415 -10.97 -9.30 -16.60
N LEU A 416 -9.92 -8.54 -16.88
CA LEU A 416 -9.15 -8.63 -18.12
C LEU A 416 -7.76 -9.14 -17.81
N LYS A 417 -7.21 -9.97 -18.68
CA LYS A 417 -5.80 -10.37 -18.69
C LYS A 417 -5.21 -9.96 -20.03
N ILE A 418 -4.07 -9.28 -19.99
CA ILE A 418 -3.27 -8.95 -21.18
C ILE A 418 -2.08 -9.92 -21.19
N ARG A 419 -1.87 -10.57 -22.32
CA ARG A 419 -0.74 -11.49 -22.54
C ARG A 419 0.19 -10.93 -23.59
#